data_ab6aee44073251ab036a49d21ccfa133
#
_entry.id   ab6aee44073251ab036a49d21ccfa133
#
_cell.length_a   1.000
_cell.length_b   1.000
_cell.length_c   1.000
_cell.angle_alpha   90.00
_cell.angle_beta   90.00
_cell.angle_gamma   90.00
#
_symmetry.space_group_name_H-M   'P 1'
#
loop_
_entity.id
_entity.type
_entity.pdbx_description
1 polymer ?
#
loop_
_entity_poly.entity_id
_entity_poly.type
_entity_poly.pdbx_seq_one_letter_code
_entity_poly.pdbx_strand_id
1 'polypeptide(L)'
;MCRIPLFAGLSLAVFATLALAPAFAQTVALSGQVSSAEEGVMEGVLVSAKKAGSTVTVTVVSGKDGRYSFPASKIEPGQYALRIRAIGYDLDNHKSIEVAPQKTTNLDLTLRKTEDLAAQMSNAEWINSIPGNDPRKGVFLNCVGCHTLERVMRSTHNAKDFLEVTLPRMQSYVNQSIPQHPQLRKAERVMEERGDSRVQIYKSTADFLATINLSSKPQWEFPLNPFPRPGGRATRVIYTEYDLPRDTIEPHDVIVDQDGMAWYSNFGEQNLGRLDPKTGKVTEFTVPEHKPGFPTGFLALRADQEGNLWLGNMYQATLVKFDRKTEKFQYWPLPKEQNIDAAQVNMVSPQSSHVDGKVWAQNNGFAGIHRLDLASGKIETWEPFKGAKEPHNIYDVIPDSKNNVFFTDFRLRHIGRLDAKTGDVKMFEVPTAGSAPRRGQMDAQDRLWFAQYRGDRIAMFDTKTEAFKEWRIMPRWSAPYDVQLDKNEEAWTGSMLSDQVTRLNTKSGETVQYLLPRSTNIRRVFVDNSTTPVTFWVGSNHGASIIKLEPQD
;
A
#
# COMPACT_ATOMS: atom_id res chain seq x y z
N MET A 1 89.26 6.38 7.78
CA MET A 1 88.83 5.60 6.62
C MET A 1 87.54 4.87 7.01
N CYS A 2 86.42 5.43 6.62
CA CYS A 2 85.11 4.81 6.92
C CYS A 2 84.31 4.79 5.60
N ARG A 3 84.01 3.59 5.12
CA ARG A 3 83.28 3.36 3.86
C ARG A 3 81.79 3.26 4.19
N ILE A 4 80.99 4.09 3.54
CA ILE A 4 79.52 4.06 3.57
C ILE A 4 79.05 3.22 2.38
N PRO A 5 78.17 2.20 2.53
CA PRO A 5 77.51 1.55 1.40
C PRO A 5 76.24 2.29 0.96
N LEU A 6 76.12 2.53 -0.34
CA LEU A 6 74.91 2.99 -1.02
C LEU A 6 73.88 1.85 -1.07
N PHE A 7 72.70 2.06 -0.54
CA PHE A 7 71.55 1.20 -0.79
C PHE A 7 70.73 1.81 -1.96
N ALA A 8 70.67 1.09 -3.07
CA ALA A 8 69.77 1.38 -4.19
C ALA A 8 68.37 0.80 -3.86
N GLY A 9 67.41 1.68 -3.62
CA GLY A 9 66.01 1.30 -3.44
C GLY A 9 65.34 1.04 -4.79
N LEU A 10 64.90 -0.20 -5.02
CA LEU A 10 64.08 -0.60 -6.17
C LEU A 10 62.61 -0.32 -5.84
N SER A 11 62.02 0.73 -6.42
CA SER A 11 60.60 1.03 -6.28
C SER A 11 59.79 0.13 -7.23
N LEU A 12 59.08 -0.85 -6.70
CA LEU A 12 58.12 -1.68 -7.43
C LEU A 12 56.83 -0.90 -7.59
N ALA A 13 56.54 -0.38 -8.78
CA ALA A 13 55.25 0.20 -9.15
C ALA A 13 54.25 -0.95 -9.41
N VAL A 14 53.33 -1.18 -8.49
CA VAL A 14 52.20 -2.11 -8.69
C VAL A 14 51.15 -1.39 -9.51
N PHE A 15 51.05 -1.72 -10.80
CA PHE A 15 49.90 -1.35 -11.65
C PHE A 15 48.70 -2.21 -11.23
N ALA A 16 47.77 -1.64 -10.47
CA ALA A 16 46.45 -2.21 -10.25
C ALA A 16 45.63 -2.05 -11.54
N THR A 17 45.56 -3.09 -12.35
CA THR A 17 44.59 -3.17 -13.45
C THR A 17 43.21 -3.32 -12.86
N LEU A 18 42.42 -2.23 -12.82
CA LEU A 18 40.99 -2.28 -12.63
C LEU A 18 40.40 -3.06 -13.81
N ALA A 19 40.10 -4.33 -13.59
CA ALA A 19 39.27 -5.11 -14.49
C ALA A 19 37.85 -4.50 -14.45
N LEU A 20 37.50 -3.68 -15.43
CA LEU A 20 36.15 -3.32 -15.76
C LEU A 20 35.43 -4.62 -16.13
N ALA A 21 34.61 -5.15 -15.20
CA ALA A 21 33.71 -6.24 -15.52
C ALA A 21 32.84 -5.78 -16.70
N PRO A 22 32.71 -6.59 -17.78
CA PRO A 22 31.82 -6.21 -18.87
C PRO A 22 30.40 -6.10 -18.30
N ALA A 23 29.82 -4.92 -18.39
CA ALA A 23 28.39 -4.75 -18.18
C ALA A 23 27.71 -5.59 -19.28
N PHE A 24 27.19 -6.76 -18.91
CA PHE A 24 26.38 -7.56 -19.83
C PHE A 24 25.16 -6.72 -20.17
N ALA A 25 25.12 -6.15 -21.36
CA ALA A 25 23.97 -5.48 -21.90
C ALA A 25 22.81 -6.48 -21.87
N GLN A 26 21.79 -6.18 -21.06
CA GLN A 26 20.63 -7.06 -20.91
C GLN A 26 19.99 -7.23 -22.30
N THR A 27 19.83 -8.46 -22.78
CA THR A 27 19.22 -8.73 -24.09
C THR A 27 17.80 -8.19 -24.09
N VAL A 28 17.44 -7.43 -25.12
CA VAL A 28 16.12 -6.79 -25.27
C VAL A 28 15.23 -7.65 -26.16
N ALA A 29 14.02 -7.95 -25.70
CA ALA A 29 13.04 -8.72 -26.46
C ALA A 29 12.10 -7.83 -27.29
N LEU A 30 11.64 -6.72 -26.71
CA LEU A 30 10.76 -5.74 -27.35
C LEU A 30 11.23 -4.33 -27.00
N SER A 31 11.34 -3.44 -27.99
CA SER A 31 11.66 -2.03 -27.79
C SER A 31 10.96 -1.15 -28.81
N GLY A 32 10.97 0.15 -28.59
CA GLY A 32 10.42 1.14 -29.50
C GLY A 32 10.45 2.52 -28.92
N GLN A 33 9.78 3.46 -29.57
CA GLN A 33 9.62 4.83 -29.12
C GLN A 33 8.13 5.16 -28.97
N VAL A 34 7.78 5.93 -27.95
CA VAL A 34 6.44 6.47 -27.76
C VAL A 34 6.42 7.93 -28.18
N SER A 35 5.44 8.31 -28.97
CA SER A 35 5.25 9.69 -29.43
C SER A 35 3.77 10.04 -29.59
N SER A 36 3.49 11.35 -29.65
CA SER A 36 2.20 11.89 -30.06
C SER A 36 2.40 13.06 -31.01
N ALA A 37 1.33 13.43 -31.72
CA ALA A 37 1.39 14.60 -32.62
C ALA A 37 1.60 15.91 -31.84
N GLU A 38 1.13 15.98 -30.58
CA GLU A 38 1.16 17.21 -29.78
C GLU A 38 2.48 17.44 -29.04
N GLU A 39 3.10 16.34 -28.56
CA GLU A 39 4.31 16.45 -27.72
C GLU A 39 5.58 15.95 -28.41
N GLY A 40 5.46 15.28 -29.56
CA GLY A 40 6.58 14.56 -30.14
C GLY A 40 6.91 13.31 -29.32
N VAL A 41 8.20 13.09 -28.98
CA VAL A 41 8.61 11.97 -28.12
C VAL A 41 8.15 12.17 -26.69
N MET A 42 7.69 11.09 -26.04
CA MET A 42 7.01 11.18 -24.75
C MET A 42 7.76 10.43 -23.64
N GLU A 43 8.24 11.16 -22.64
CA GLU A 43 8.76 10.60 -21.39
C GLU A 43 7.63 10.17 -20.46
N GLY A 44 7.86 9.13 -19.66
CA GLY A 44 6.98 8.75 -18.55
C GLY A 44 5.72 8.00 -18.96
N VAL A 45 5.66 7.46 -20.17
CA VAL A 45 4.57 6.59 -20.60
C VAL A 45 4.85 5.17 -20.10
N LEU A 46 3.91 4.62 -19.32
CA LEU A 46 3.97 3.22 -18.91
C LEU A 46 3.46 2.37 -20.07
N VAL A 47 4.30 1.46 -20.55
CA VAL A 47 3.98 0.50 -21.62
C VAL A 47 3.86 -0.88 -20.98
N SER A 48 2.69 -1.47 -21.04
CA SER A 48 2.38 -2.78 -20.46
C SER A 48 2.20 -3.83 -21.56
N ALA A 49 2.81 -5.00 -21.37
CA ALA A 49 2.70 -6.15 -22.26
C ALA A 49 2.19 -7.37 -21.50
N LYS A 50 1.06 -7.93 -21.92
CA LYS A 50 0.46 -9.14 -21.34
C LYS A 50 0.41 -10.24 -22.37
N LYS A 51 1.09 -11.37 -22.11
CA LYS A 51 1.10 -12.54 -22.99
C LYS A 51 -0.30 -13.17 -23.06
N ALA A 52 -0.73 -13.58 -24.22
CA ALA A 52 -2.00 -14.27 -24.40
C ALA A 52 -2.12 -15.50 -23.48
N GLY A 53 -3.22 -15.59 -22.74
CA GLY A 53 -3.49 -16.68 -21.78
C GLY A 53 -2.70 -16.58 -20.45
N SER A 54 -1.90 -15.50 -20.23
CA SER A 54 -1.15 -15.29 -18.99
C SER A 54 -1.95 -14.45 -18.00
N THR A 55 -1.72 -14.69 -16.70
CA THR A 55 -2.14 -13.79 -15.60
C THR A 55 -1.07 -12.75 -15.29
N VAL A 56 0.09 -12.79 -15.98
CA VAL A 56 1.24 -11.91 -15.70
C VAL A 56 1.32 -10.81 -16.76
N THR A 57 1.45 -9.57 -16.29
CA THR A 57 1.69 -8.38 -17.13
C THR A 57 3.02 -7.76 -16.74
N VAL A 58 3.88 -7.49 -17.70
CA VAL A 58 5.13 -6.74 -17.49
C VAL A 58 4.94 -5.32 -18.00
N THR A 59 5.44 -4.33 -17.26
CA THR A 59 5.36 -2.91 -17.64
C THR A 59 6.72 -2.26 -17.50
N VAL A 60 7.10 -1.47 -18.50
CA VAL A 60 8.28 -0.60 -18.53
C VAL A 60 7.83 0.85 -18.76
N VAL A 61 8.71 1.81 -18.49
CA VAL A 61 8.40 3.23 -18.63
C VAL A 61 9.31 3.87 -19.66
N SER A 62 8.75 4.71 -20.53
CA SER A 62 9.56 5.41 -21.55
C SER A 62 10.46 6.47 -20.90
N GLY A 63 11.70 6.52 -21.34
CA GLY A 63 12.69 7.49 -20.92
C GLY A 63 12.51 8.86 -21.58
N LYS A 64 13.43 9.79 -21.27
CA LYS A 64 13.41 11.19 -21.77
C LYS A 64 13.36 11.29 -23.30
N ASP A 65 13.92 10.33 -24.01
CA ASP A 65 13.91 10.22 -25.48
C ASP A 65 12.67 9.46 -26.02
N GLY A 66 11.70 9.19 -25.19
CA GLY A 66 10.51 8.41 -25.50
C GLY A 66 10.75 6.92 -25.69
N ARG A 67 11.99 6.42 -25.56
CA ARG A 67 12.31 5.00 -25.76
C ARG A 67 11.86 4.15 -24.59
N TYR A 68 11.32 2.97 -24.92
CA TYR A 68 10.99 1.92 -23.97
C TYR A 68 11.65 0.60 -24.36
N SER A 69 11.91 -0.25 -23.37
CA SER A 69 12.60 -1.52 -23.60
C SER A 69 12.18 -2.58 -22.59
N PHE A 70 11.73 -3.73 -23.10
CA PHE A 70 11.45 -4.91 -22.30
C PHE A 70 12.65 -5.87 -22.35
N PRO A 71 13.27 -6.19 -21.20
CA PRO A 71 14.33 -7.18 -21.16
C PRO A 71 13.82 -8.58 -21.54
N ALA A 72 14.64 -9.36 -22.24
CA ALA A 72 14.30 -10.74 -22.60
C ALA A 72 14.14 -11.68 -21.38
N SER A 73 14.69 -11.28 -20.22
CA SER A 73 14.47 -11.98 -18.96
C SER A 73 13.08 -11.79 -18.36
N LYS A 74 12.29 -10.84 -18.90
CA LYS A 74 10.98 -10.47 -18.38
C LYS A 74 9.82 -10.86 -19.29
N ILE A 75 10.05 -10.94 -20.59
CA ILE A 75 9.02 -11.36 -21.55
C ILE A 75 9.58 -12.45 -22.47
N GLU A 76 8.82 -13.53 -22.61
CA GLU A 76 9.14 -14.66 -23.47
C GLU A 76 8.61 -14.43 -24.89
N PRO A 77 9.07 -15.19 -25.91
CA PRO A 77 8.43 -15.16 -27.23
C PRO A 77 6.94 -15.50 -27.18
N GLY A 78 6.14 -14.84 -28.04
CA GLY A 78 4.70 -15.09 -28.17
C GLY A 78 3.88 -13.84 -28.48
N GLN A 79 2.57 -14.00 -28.48
CA GLN A 79 1.61 -12.92 -28.73
C GLN A 79 1.33 -12.13 -27.44
N TYR A 80 1.41 -10.81 -27.53
CA TYR A 80 1.19 -9.89 -26.42
C TYR A 80 0.13 -8.85 -26.74
N ALA A 81 -0.79 -8.65 -25.82
CA ALA A 81 -1.64 -7.46 -25.82
C ALA A 81 -0.87 -6.30 -25.18
N LEU A 82 -0.96 -5.11 -25.80
CA LEU A 82 -0.31 -3.89 -25.32
C LEU A 82 -1.34 -2.92 -24.71
N ARG A 83 -0.95 -2.26 -23.66
CA ARG A 83 -1.67 -1.19 -22.99
C ARG A 83 -0.70 -0.09 -22.59
N ILE A 84 -1.16 1.16 -22.58
CA ILE A 84 -0.37 2.28 -22.03
C ILE A 84 -1.08 2.91 -20.83
N ARG A 85 -0.32 3.59 -19.97
CA ARG A 85 -0.83 4.57 -19.04
C ARG A 85 -0.05 5.88 -19.22
N ALA A 86 -0.73 6.87 -19.75
CA ALA A 86 -0.24 8.24 -19.91
C ALA A 86 -1.45 9.17 -19.77
N ILE A 87 -1.53 9.92 -18.70
CA ILE A 87 -2.68 10.79 -18.43
C ILE A 87 -2.91 11.75 -19.59
N GLY A 88 -4.15 11.82 -20.08
CA GLY A 88 -4.55 12.64 -21.22
C GLY A 88 -4.35 11.99 -22.60
N TYR A 89 -3.88 10.74 -22.66
CA TYR A 89 -3.60 10.04 -23.92
C TYR A 89 -4.12 8.61 -23.96
N ASP A 90 -4.50 8.15 -25.14
CA ASP A 90 -4.84 6.77 -25.47
C ASP A 90 -3.90 6.23 -26.53
N LEU A 91 -3.73 4.91 -26.57
CA LEU A 91 -2.98 4.23 -27.62
C LEU A 91 -3.77 4.24 -28.93
N ASP A 92 -3.18 4.83 -29.97
CA ASP A 92 -3.84 4.98 -31.27
C ASP A 92 -3.62 3.77 -32.18
N ASN A 93 -2.41 3.19 -32.13
CA ASN A 93 -2.01 2.06 -32.98
C ASN A 93 -1.64 0.82 -32.13
N HIS A 94 -1.43 -0.30 -32.81
CA HIS A 94 -0.78 -1.51 -32.30
C HIS A 94 -1.17 -1.97 -30.88
N LYS A 95 -2.41 -2.44 -30.73
CA LYS A 95 -2.89 -3.03 -29.46
C LYS A 95 -2.33 -4.44 -29.17
N SER A 96 -1.64 -5.06 -30.15
CA SER A 96 -1.02 -6.38 -30.01
C SER A 96 0.24 -6.50 -30.84
N ILE A 97 1.16 -7.38 -30.42
CA ILE A 97 2.45 -7.65 -31.07
C ILE A 97 2.89 -9.09 -30.83
N GLU A 98 3.57 -9.67 -31.83
CA GLU A 98 4.29 -10.93 -31.69
C GLU A 98 5.74 -10.66 -31.32
N VAL A 99 6.19 -11.15 -30.18
CA VAL A 99 7.59 -11.11 -29.76
C VAL A 99 8.29 -12.36 -30.30
N ALA A 100 9.26 -12.14 -31.18
CA ALA A 100 10.00 -13.21 -31.84
C ALA A 100 11.05 -13.84 -30.92
N PRO A 101 11.35 -15.14 -31.07
CA PRO A 101 12.45 -15.77 -30.33
C PRO A 101 13.81 -15.26 -30.80
N GLN A 102 14.72 -15.03 -29.85
CA GLN A 102 16.15 -14.69 -30.11
C GLN A 102 16.39 -13.45 -30.98
N LYS A 103 15.38 -12.58 -31.12
CA LYS A 103 15.46 -11.34 -31.90
C LYS A 103 14.72 -10.22 -31.18
N THR A 104 15.31 -9.04 -31.15
CA THR A 104 14.58 -7.85 -30.67
C THR A 104 13.48 -7.48 -31.64
N THR A 105 12.25 -7.45 -31.15
CA THR A 105 11.11 -6.90 -31.86
C THR A 105 11.09 -5.39 -31.66
N ASN A 106 10.96 -4.60 -32.72
CA ASN A 106 10.86 -3.14 -32.64
C ASN A 106 9.44 -2.69 -32.99
N LEU A 107 8.85 -1.84 -32.12
CA LEU A 107 7.52 -1.30 -32.32
C LEU A 107 7.42 0.11 -31.74
N ASP A 108 7.19 1.10 -32.60
CA ASP A 108 6.92 2.45 -32.17
C ASP A 108 5.43 2.62 -31.86
N LEU A 109 5.13 3.33 -30.78
CA LEU A 109 3.76 3.55 -30.31
C LEU A 109 3.36 5.01 -30.54
N THR A 110 2.24 5.21 -31.22
CA THR A 110 1.65 6.53 -31.40
C THR A 110 0.47 6.70 -30.45
N LEU A 111 0.46 7.82 -29.74
CA LEU A 111 -0.62 8.18 -28.84
C LEU A 111 -1.43 9.34 -29.41
N ARG A 112 -2.72 9.34 -29.12
CA ARG A 112 -3.64 10.43 -29.43
C ARG A 112 -4.24 10.99 -28.14
N LYS A 113 -4.72 12.23 -28.17
CA LYS A 113 -5.45 12.79 -27.03
C LYS A 113 -6.65 11.91 -26.67
N THR A 114 -6.82 11.68 -25.37
CA THR A 114 -8.00 10.97 -24.87
C THR A 114 -9.26 11.82 -25.01
N GLU A 115 -10.36 11.19 -25.32
CA GLU A 115 -11.69 11.82 -25.28
C GLU A 115 -12.29 11.85 -23.88
N ASP A 116 -11.76 10.99 -22.97
CA ASP A 116 -12.25 10.85 -21.60
C ASP A 116 -11.12 10.91 -20.57
N LEU A 117 -10.66 12.13 -20.31
CA LEU A 117 -9.64 12.39 -19.29
C LEU A 117 -10.08 11.91 -17.90
N ALA A 118 -11.36 12.03 -17.60
CA ALA A 118 -11.92 11.69 -16.30
C ALA A 118 -11.74 10.20 -15.94
N ALA A 119 -11.85 9.30 -16.92
CA ALA A 119 -11.65 7.86 -16.71
C ALA A 119 -10.19 7.48 -16.39
N GLN A 120 -9.24 8.37 -16.64
CA GLN A 120 -7.82 8.12 -16.40
C GLN A 120 -7.32 8.67 -15.05
N MET A 121 -8.13 9.51 -14.38
CA MET A 121 -7.73 10.22 -13.17
C MET A 121 -7.69 9.31 -11.94
N SER A 122 -6.63 9.43 -11.16
CA SER A 122 -6.53 8.87 -9.82
C SER A 122 -7.46 9.58 -8.83
N ASN A 123 -7.69 8.96 -7.68
CA ASN A 123 -8.52 9.57 -6.63
C ASN A 123 -7.93 10.90 -6.13
N ALA A 124 -6.60 11.02 -6.03
CA ALA A 124 -5.94 12.27 -5.63
C ALA A 124 -6.13 13.39 -6.66
N GLU A 125 -6.07 13.07 -7.95
CA GLU A 125 -6.32 14.03 -9.03
C GLU A 125 -7.76 14.55 -8.99
N TRP A 126 -8.73 13.67 -8.73
CA TRP A 126 -10.12 14.11 -8.52
C TRP A 126 -10.24 15.10 -7.37
N ILE A 127 -9.66 14.80 -6.19
CA ILE A 127 -9.76 15.69 -5.03
C ILE A 127 -9.03 17.03 -5.27
N ASN A 128 -7.88 17.00 -5.96
CA ASN A 128 -7.14 18.20 -6.31
C ASN A 128 -7.83 19.06 -7.38
N SER A 129 -8.65 18.45 -8.22
CA SER A 129 -9.44 19.17 -9.25
C SER A 129 -10.58 19.97 -8.64
N ILE A 130 -11.18 19.51 -7.54
CA ILE A 130 -12.23 20.24 -6.83
C ILE A 130 -11.65 21.54 -6.25
N PRO A 131 -12.23 22.71 -6.55
CA PRO A 131 -11.67 24.00 -6.10
C PRO A 131 -11.74 24.19 -4.58
N GLY A 132 -10.92 25.08 -4.06
CA GLY A 132 -10.91 25.48 -2.65
C GLY A 132 -10.33 24.45 -1.68
N ASN A 133 -10.31 24.82 -0.41
CA ASN A 133 -9.81 24.02 0.71
C ASN A 133 -10.96 23.54 1.63
N ASP A 134 -12.07 23.14 1.06
CA ASP A 134 -13.24 22.70 1.82
C ASP A 134 -12.88 21.48 2.71
N PRO A 135 -13.04 21.57 4.02
CA PRO A 135 -12.75 20.46 4.95
C PRO A 135 -13.62 19.24 4.66
N ARG A 136 -14.78 19.39 4.00
CA ARG A 136 -15.64 18.27 3.59
C ARG A 136 -14.97 17.35 2.57
N LYS A 137 -13.93 17.78 1.86
CA LYS A 137 -13.09 16.90 1.02
C LYS A 137 -12.55 15.69 1.81
N GLY A 138 -12.42 15.78 3.11
CA GLY A 138 -12.04 14.68 3.97
C GLY A 138 -12.97 13.46 3.90
N VAL A 139 -14.21 13.61 3.42
CA VAL A 139 -15.15 12.47 3.22
C VAL A 139 -14.62 11.48 2.18
N PHE A 140 -13.90 11.95 1.18
CA PHE A 140 -13.35 11.11 0.12
C PHE A 140 -12.39 10.04 0.62
N LEU A 141 -11.70 10.30 1.73
CA LEU A 141 -10.85 9.30 2.39
C LEU A 141 -11.64 8.07 2.88
N ASN A 142 -12.94 8.21 3.08
CA ASN A 142 -13.84 7.09 3.40
C ASN A 142 -14.40 6.45 2.11
N CYS A 143 -14.75 7.26 1.10
CA CYS A 143 -15.31 6.76 -0.17
C CYS A 143 -14.34 5.81 -0.89
N VAL A 144 -13.05 6.16 -0.94
CA VAL A 144 -12.00 5.34 -1.58
C VAL A 144 -11.72 4.01 -0.87
N GLY A 145 -12.30 3.79 0.29
CA GLY A 145 -12.26 2.50 0.96
C GLY A 145 -12.95 1.38 0.18
N CYS A 146 -13.93 1.71 -0.68
CA CYS A 146 -14.80 0.76 -1.38
C CYS A 146 -14.72 0.83 -2.91
N HIS A 147 -14.39 1.97 -3.50
CA HIS A 147 -14.32 2.17 -4.95
C HIS A 147 -13.59 3.47 -5.30
N THR A 148 -13.29 3.68 -6.58
CA THR A 148 -12.70 4.93 -7.06
C THR A 148 -13.67 6.10 -6.95
N LEU A 149 -13.14 7.33 -6.84
CA LEU A 149 -13.95 8.55 -6.78
C LEU A 149 -14.66 8.86 -8.09
N GLU A 150 -14.18 8.34 -9.22
CA GLU A 150 -14.86 8.48 -10.50
C GLU A 150 -16.34 8.13 -10.39
N ARG A 151 -16.67 7.05 -9.67
CA ARG A 151 -18.07 6.63 -9.45
C ARG A 151 -18.92 7.71 -8.76
N VAL A 152 -18.35 8.45 -7.83
CA VAL A 152 -19.02 9.57 -7.15
C VAL A 152 -19.14 10.77 -8.09
N MET A 153 -18.05 11.13 -8.76
CA MET A 153 -17.95 12.32 -9.60
C MET A 153 -18.83 12.23 -10.87
N ARG A 154 -18.95 11.02 -11.45
CA ARG A 154 -19.84 10.77 -12.60
C ARG A 154 -21.29 10.50 -12.22
N SER A 155 -21.60 10.41 -10.93
CA SER A 155 -22.98 10.16 -10.52
C SER A 155 -23.88 11.34 -10.81
N THR A 156 -25.17 11.05 -11.01
CA THR A 156 -26.24 12.04 -11.14
C THR A 156 -27.10 12.13 -9.87
N HIS A 157 -26.61 11.57 -8.74
CA HIS A 157 -27.30 11.65 -7.47
C HIS A 157 -27.37 13.10 -6.97
N ASN A 158 -28.58 13.56 -6.66
CA ASN A 158 -28.78 14.83 -5.97
C ASN A 158 -28.54 14.70 -4.44
N ALA A 159 -28.64 15.78 -3.71
CA ALA A 159 -28.40 15.78 -2.25
C ALA A 159 -29.35 14.83 -1.50
N LYS A 160 -30.59 14.68 -1.94
CA LYS A 160 -31.55 13.76 -1.33
C LYS A 160 -31.14 12.30 -1.55
N ASP A 161 -30.71 11.94 -2.78
CA ASP A 161 -30.25 10.58 -3.11
C ASP A 161 -29.02 10.21 -2.30
N PHE A 162 -28.07 11.14 -2.14
CA PHE A 162 -26.91 10.93 -1.28
C PHE A 162 -27.30 10.74 0.18
N LEU A 163 -28.20 11.56 0.70
CA LEU A 163 -28.60 11.51 2.11
C LEU A 163 -29.38 10.24 2.47
N GLU A 164 -30.38 9.89 1.64
CA GLU A 164 -31.35 8.85 1.97
C GLU A 164 -30.90 7.44 1.55
N VAL A 165 -30.05 7.33 0.52
CA VAL A 165 -29.64 6.05 -0.07
C VAL A 165 -28.15 5.81 0.04
N THR A 166 -27.31 6.70 -0.51
CA THR A 166 -25.90 6.41 -0.74
C THR A 166 -25.10 6.40 0.56
N LEU A 167 -25.21 7.43 1.39
CA LEU A 167 -24.44 7.54 2.64
C LEU A 167 -24.83 6.50 3.70
N PRO A 168 -26.14 6.21 3.92
CA PRO A 168 -26.52 5.11 4.79
C PRO A 168 -26.01 3.75 4.29
N ARG A 169 -26.11 3.49 2.98
CA ARG A 169 -25.61 2.26 2.39
C ARG A 169 -24.08 2.13 2.53
N MET A 170 -23.32 3.21 2.36
CA MET A 170 -21.88 3.22 2.57
C MET A 170 -21.50 2.74 3.99
N GLN A 171 -22.26 3.13 5.00
CA GLN A 171 -22.03 2.67 6.39
C GLN A 171 -22.37 1.20 6.59
N SER A 172 -23.25 0.63 5.77
CA SER A 172 -23.63 -0.79 5.88
C SER A 172 -22.54 -1.75 5.42
N TYR A 173 -21.53 -1.31 4.69
CA TYR A 173 -20.43 -2.16 4.22
C TYR A 173 -19.17 -2.11 5.11
N VAL A 174 -19.16 -1.38 6.20
CA VAL A 174 -18.12 -1.35 7.25
C VAL A 174 -16.69 -1.69 6.78
N ASN A 175 -16.05 -0.77 6.06
CA ASN A 175 -14.67 -0.90 5.57
C ASN A 175 -14.38 -2.04 4.58
N GLN A 176 -15.38 -2.69 4.01
CA GLN A 176 -15.19 -3.67 2.94
C GLN A 176 -15.75 -3.15 1.63
N SER A 177 -15.02 -3.37 0.55
CA SER A 177 -15.34 -2.85 -0.76
C SER A 177 -16.27 -3.73 -1.57
N ILE A 178 -16.55 -4.96 -1.13
CA ILE A 178 -17.36 -5.93 -1.89
C ILE A 178 -18.80 -5.92 -1.41
N PRO A 179 -19.74 -5.44 -2.25
CA PRO A 179 -21.16 -5.32 -1.90
C PRO A 179 -21.87 -6.64 -1.55
N GLN A 180 -21.35 -7.78 -2.01
CA GLN A 180 -21.92 -9.09 -1.76
C GLN A 180 -21.61 -9.64 -0.37
N HIS A 181 -20.66 -9.06 0.37
CA HIS A 181 -20.33 -9.51 1.71
C HIS A 181 -21.36 -9.06 2.75
N PRO A 182 -21.84 -9.95 3.61
CA PRO A 182 -22.89 -9.64 4.58
C PRO A 182 -22.34 -8.80 5.75
N GLN A 183 -22.44 -7.48 5.64
CA GLN A 183 -21.94 -6.52 6.62
C GLN A 183 -23.05 -5.84 7.41
N LEU A 184 -24.29 -5.97 6.93
CA LEU A 184 -25.41 -5.09 7.19
C LEU A 184 -25.81 -4.99 8.66
N ARG A 185 -25.75 -6.07 9.42
CA ARG A 185 -26.23 -6.10 10.81
C ARG A 185 -25.50 -5.13 11.74
N LYS A 186 -24.18 -4.97 11.53
CA LYS A 186 -23.39 -4.09 12.41
C LYS A 186 -23.53 -2.63 12.05
N ALA A 187 -23.66 -2.33 10.78
CA ALA A 187 -23.77 -0.95 10.33
C ALA A 187 -25.08 -0.30 10.75
N GLU A 188 -26.18 -1.03 10.70
CA GLU A 188 -27.46 -0.57 11.23
C GLU A 188 -27.35 -0.21 12.72
N ARG A 189 -26.79 -1.11 13.53
CA ARG A 189 -26.55 -0.84 14.96
C ARG A 189 -25.66 0.38 15.19
N VAL A 190 -24.57 0.51 14.45
CA VAL A 190 -23.68 1.66 14.57
C VAL A 190 -24.37 2.96 14.18
N MET A 191 -25.28 2.92 13.19
CA MET A 191 -26.07 4.09 12.80
C MET A 191 -27.09 4.48 13.89
N GLU A 192 -27.79 3.52 14.46
CA GLU A 192 -28.70 3.76 15.58
C GLU A 192 -27.99 4.36 16.79
N GLU A 193 -26.84 3.83 17.17
CA GLU A 193 -26.06 4.32 18.32
C GLU A 193 -25.48 5.73 18.11
N ARG A 194 -25.28 6.18 16.88
CA ARG A 194 -24.68 7.49 16.55
C ARG A 194 -25.69 8.64 16.46
N GLY A 195 -26.97 8.34 16.29
CA GLY A 195 -28.10 9.29 16.39
C GLY A 195 -27.99 10.55 15.49
N ASP A 196 -28.65 11.62 15.91
CA ASP A 196 -28.85 12.85 15.14
C ASP A 196 -27.57 13.55 14.64
N SER A 197 -26.49 13.49 15.41
CA SER A 197 -25.22 14.10 14.99
C SER A 197 -24.68 13.52 13.68
N ARG A 198 -24.91 12.23 13.43
CA ARG A 198 -24.53 11.58 12.18
C ARG A 198 -25.40 12.03 11.02
N VAL A 199 -26.68 12.23 11.23
CA VAL A 199 -27.62 12.74 10.23
C VAL A 199 -27.20 14.13 9.75
N GLN A 200 -26.79 15.02 10.65
CA GLN A 200 -26.32 16.36 10.29
C GLN A 200 -25.02 16.31 9.47
N ILE A 201 -24.08 15.45 9.83
CA ILE A 201 -22.86 15.24 9.03
C ILE A 201 -23.21 14.73 7.63
N TYR A 202 -24.16 13.79 7.52
CA TYR A 202 -24.59 13.26 6.23
C TYR A 202 -25.28 14.30 5.38
N LYS A 203 -26.12 15.15 5.96
CA LYS A 203 -26.78 16.25 5.24
C LYS A 203 -25.73 17.20 4.64
N SER A 204 -24.79 17.68 5.45
CA SER A 204 -23.71 18.56 4.96
C SER A 204 -22.85 17.89 3.89
N THR A 205 -22.60 16.58 4.03
CA THR A 205 -21.85 15.79 3.04
C THR A 205 -22.64 15.62 1.76
N ALA A 206 -23.92 15.28 1.83
CA ALA A 206 -24.79 15.11 0.68
C ALA A 206 -24.92 16.40 -0.15
N ASP A 207 -25.14 17.53 0.55
CA ASP A 207 -25.17 18.86 -0.09
C ASP A 207 -23.87 19.15 -0.83
N PHE A 208 -22.71 18.85 -0.22
CA PHE A 208 -21.40 19.05 -0.86
C PHE A 208 -21.23 18.14 -2.08
N LEU A 209 -21.51 16.83 -1.96
CA LEU A 209 -21.35 15.87 -3.08
C LEU A 209 -22.23 16.25 -4.29
N ALA A 210 -23.43 16.74 -4.07
CA ALA A 210 -24.31 17.19 -5.13
C ALA A 210 -23.83 18.48 -5.85
N THR A 211 -22.89 19.21 -5.28
CA THR A 211 -22.28 20.39 -5.96
C THR A 211 -21.11 20.05 -6.85
N ILE A 212 -20.55 18.85 -6.75
CA ILE A 212 -19.30 18.49 -7.43
C ILE A 212 -19.45 17.33 -8.43
N ASN A 213 -20.60 16.66 -8.46
CA ASN A 213 -20.93 15.60 -9.40
C ASN A 213 -21.75 16.12 -10.60
N LEU A 214 -22.31 15.22 -11.40
CA LEU A 214 -23.10 15.55 -12.59
C LEU A 214 -24.61 15.63 -12.34
N SER A 215 -25.05 15.91 -11.09
CA SER A 215 -26.49 15.91 -10.75
C SER A 215 -27.28 17.07 -11.37
N SER A 216 -26.64 18.22 -11.55
CA SER A 216 -27.29 19.43 -12.05
C SER A 216 -26.83 19.85 -13.46
N LYS A 217 -25.69 19.32 -13.93
CA LYS A 217 -25.04 19.73 -15.17
C LYS A 217 -24.41 18.54 -15.90
N PRO A 218 -24.36 18.55 -17.24
CA PRO A 218 -23.78 17.44 -18.03
C PRO A 218 -22.24 17.38 -17.96
N GLN A 219 -21.60 18.39 -17.40
CA GLN A 219 -20.13 18.46 -17.22
C GLN A 219 -19.78 19.17 -15.92
N TRP A 220 -18.56 18.92 -15.42
CA TRP A 220 -18.08 19.55 -14.19
C TRP A 220 -17.84 21.05 -14.37
N GLU A 221 -18.15 21.84 -13.36
CA GLU A 221 -17.91 23.30 -13.35
C GLU A 221 -16.45 23.67 -13.08
N PHE A 222 -15.61 22.71 -12.77
CA PHE A 222 -14.20 22.91 -12.48
C PHE A 222 -13.31 22.15 -13.48
N PRO A 223 -12.11 22.68 -13.79
CA PRO A 223 -11.19 21.99 -14.68
C PRO A 223 -10.64 20.73 -14.01
N LEU A 224 -10.46 19.67 -14.81
CA LEU A 224 -9.74 18.48 -14.36
C LEU A 224 -8.24 18.75 -14.39
N ASN A 225 -7.57 18.54 -13.26
CA ASN A 225 -6.15 18.83 -13.05
C ASN A 225 -5.35 17.54 -12.83
N PRO A 226 -4.93 16.84 -13.90
CA PRO A 226 -4.11 15.65 -13.78
C PRO A 226 -2.70 15.97 -13.28
N PHE A 227 -2.06 14.99 -12.63
CA PHE A 227 -0.66 15.10 -12.25
C PHE A 227 0.26 14.87 -13.46
N PRO A 228 1.50 15.40 -13.40
CA PRO A 228 2.48 15.13 -14.46
C PRO A 228 2.85 13.65 -14.49
N ARG A 229 3.20 13.16 -15.69
CA ARG A 229 3.76 11.82 -15.87
C ARG A 229 5.10 11.68 -15.13
N PRO A 230 5.51 10.43 -14.79
CA PRO A 230 6.84 10.16 -14.25
C PRO A 230 7.95 10.72 -15.14
N GLY A 231 9.03 11.20 -14.53
CA GLY A 231 10.22 11.67 -15.25
C GLY A 231 11.51 11.30 -14.51
N GLY A 232 12.65 11.33 -15.20
CA GLY A 232 13.97 11.08 -14.64
C GLY A 232 14.08 9.71 -13.96
N ARG A 233 14.48 9.66 -12.68
CA ARG A 233 14.63 8.41 -11.91
C ARG A 233 13.34 7.58 -11.85
N ALA A 234 12.18 8.21 -11.82
CA ALA A 234 10.90 7.52 -11.73
C ALA A 234 10.55 6.71 -13.00
N THR A 235 11.25 6.92 -14.11
CA THR A 235 11.10 6.10 -15.33
C THR A 235 11.97 4.83 -15.31
N ARG A 236 12.92 4.71 -14.39
CA ARG A 236 13.83 3.57 -14.26
C ARG A 236 13.26 2.49 -13.36
N VAL A 237 12.22 1.83 -13.83
CA VAL A 237 11.51 0.79 -13.08
C VAL A 237 10.87 -0.21 -14.02
N ILE A 238 10.86 -1.48 -13.61
CA ILE A 238 10.08 -2.54 -14.24
C ILE A 238 9.02 -2.99 -13.25
N TYR A 239 7.78 -3.13 -13.73
CA TYR A 239 6.69 -3.70 -12.95
C TYR A 239 6.36 -5.08 -13.47
N THR A 240 6.09 -6.00 -12.56
CA THR A 240 5.45 -7.28 -12.87
C THR A 240 4.16 -7.35 -12.08
N GLU A 241 3.04 -7.42 -12.77
CA GLU A 241 1.72 -7.48 -12.19
C GLU A 241 1.12 -8.87 -12.38
N TYR A 242 0.53 -9.41 -11.32
CA TYR A 242 -0.08 -10.73 -11.27
C TYR A 242 -1.57 -10.57 -10.99
N ASP A 243 -2.42 -10.92 -11.95
CA ASP A 243 -3.87 -10.96 -11.73
C ASP A 243 -4.23 -12.14 -10.82
N LEU A 244 -5.06 -11.87 -9.82
CA LEU A 244 -5.57 -12.87 -8.91
C LEU A 244 -6.81 -13.57 -9.51
N PRO A 245 -7.18 -14.77 -9.01
CA PRO A 245 -8.18 -15.61 -9.68
C PRO A 245 -9.59 -15.04 -9.77
N ARG A 246 -9.95 -14.06 -8.93
CA ARG A 246 -11.30 -13.49 -8.85
C ARG A 246 -11.25 -12.00 -8.53
N ASP A 247 -12.15 -11.23 -9.10
CA ASP A 247 -12.28 -9.78 -8.87
C ASP A 247 -12.72 -9.44 -7.44
N THR A 248 -13.22 -10.41 -6.68
CA THR A 248 -13.61 -10.28 -5.29
C THR A 248 -12.44 -10.38 -4.30
N ILE A 249 -11.26 -10.76 -4.76
CA ILE A 249 -10.06 -10.80 -3.95
C ILE A 249 -9.54 -9.38 -3.74
N GLU A 250 -9.35 -9.00 -2.48
CA GLU A 250 -8.80 -7.71 -2.06
C GLU A 250 -7.47 -7.93 -1.34
N PRO A 251 -6.32 -7.99 -2.04
CA PRO A 251 -5.03 -8.21 -1.42
C PRO A 251 -4.62 -6.99 -0.60
N HIS A 252 -4.88 -7.04 0.72
CA HIS A 252 -4.64 -5.91 1.61
C HIS A 252 -3.15 -5.77 1.98
N ASP A 253 -2.56 -6.79 2.58
CA ASP A 253 -1.13 -6.87 2.86
C ASP A 253 -0.50 -7.92 1.95
N VAL A 254 0.69 -7.61 1.45
CA VAL A 254 1.52 -8.56 0.70
C VAL A 254 2.86 -8.66 1.41
N ILE A 255 3.39 -9.87 1.59
CA ILE A 255 4.75 -10.13 2.06
C ILE A 255 5.39 -11.21 1.19
N VAL A 256 6.73 -11.19 1.07
CA VAL A 256 7.48 -12.24 0.38
C VAL A 256 8.25 -13.04 1.42
N ASP A 257 8.16 -14.37 1.34
CA ASP A 257 8.88 -15.26 2.23
C ASP A 257 10.30 -15.57 1.71
N GLN A 258 11.07 -16.30 2.52
CA GLN A 258 12.44 -16.68 2.18
C GLN A 258 12.55 -17.61 0.94
N ASP A 259 11.46 -18.25 0.53
CA ASP A 259 11.38 -19.11 -0.65
C ASP A 259 10.99 -18.31 -1.90
N GLY A 260 10.74 -17.00 -1.74
CA GLY A 260 10.33 -16.07 -2.77
C GLY A 260 8.85 -16.15 -3.13
N MET A 261 8.02 -16.83 -2.32
CA MET A 261 6.57 -16.84 -2.52
C MET A 261 5.96 -15.55 -1.97
N ALA A 262 5.04 -14.96 -2.71
CA ALA A 262 4.30 -13.80 -2.26
C ALA A 262 2.99 -14.24 -1.58
N TRP A 263 2.83 -13.86 -0.32
CA TRP A 263 1.65 -14.14 0.48
C TRP A 263 0.80 -12.88 0.60
N TYR A 264 -0.52 -13.03 0.59
CA TYR A 264 -1.42 -11.90 0.77
C TYR A 264 -2.59 -12.22 1.72
N SER A 265 -2.93 -11.23 2.57
CA SER A 265 -4.18 -11.25 3.32
C SER A 265 -5.31 -10.81 2.41
N ASN A 266 -6.38 -11.58 2.35
CA ASN A 266 -7.56 -11.22 1.59
C ASN A 266 -8.55 -10.46 2.47
N PHE A 267 -8.74 -9.16 2.17
CA PHE A 267 -9.63 -8.30 2.95
C PHE A 267 -11.11 -8.55 2.61
N GLY A 268 -11.38 -8.98 1.39
CA GLY A 268 -12.72 -9.24 0.89
C GLY A 268 -13.24 -10.66 1.18
N GLU A 269 -12.35 -11.63 1.40
CA GLU A 269 -12.71 -13.04 1.52
C GLU A 269 -11.96 -13.75 2.66
N GLN A 270 -12.40 -14.95 3.00
CA GLN A 270 -11.91 -15.76 4.13
C GLN A 270 -10.64 -16.57 3.79
N ASN A 271 -9.78 -16.08 2.91
CA ASN A 271 -8.63 -16.83 2.45
C ASN A 271 -7.31 -16.10 2.70
N LEU A 272 -6.30 -16.85 3.13
CA LEU A 272 -4.89 -16.49 3.01
C LEU A 272 -4.40 -16.98 1.64
N GLY A 273 -3.83 -16.09 0.82
CA GLY A 273 -3.36 -16.48 -0.51
C GLY A 273 -1.84 -16.56 -0.60
N ARG A 274 -1.35 -17.51 -1.42
CA ARG A 274 0.06 -17.66 -1.81
C ARG A 274 0.19 -17.62 -3.32
N LEU A 275 0.95 -16.66 -3.82
CA LEU A 275 1.31 -16.50 -5.23
C LEU A 275 2.73 -17.02 -5.45
N ASP A 276 2.92 -17.87 -6.44
CA ASP A 276 4.24 -18.19 -7.00
C ASP A 276 4.60 -17.16 -8.08
N PRO A 277 5.57 -16.26 -7.87
CA PRO A 277 5.90 -15.21 -8.85
C PRO A 277 6.54 -15.74 -10.13
N LYS A 278 7.04 -16.97 -10.15
CA LYS A 278 7.64 -17.57 -11.34
C LYS A 278 6.59 -18.05 -12.34
N THR A 279 5.47 -18.55 -11.82
CA THR A 279 4.42 -19.15 -12.63
C THR A 279 3.13 -18.34 -12.69
N GLY A 280 2.94 -17.39 -11.78
CA GLY A 280 1.69 -16.66 -11.58
C GLY A 280 0.58 -17.50 -10.92
N LYS A 281 0.90 -18.73 -10.46
CA LYS A 281 -0.08 -19.61 -9.83
C LYS A 281 -0.42 -19.15 -8.41
N VAL A 282 -1.70 -19.13 -8.09
CA VAL A 282 -2.22 -18.83 -6.74
C VAL A 282 -2.71 -20.10 -6.07
N THR A 283 -2.37 -20.24 -4.79
CA THR A 283 -2.93 -21.24 -3.86
C THR A 283 -3.59 -20.51 -2.70
N GLU A 284 -4.78 -20.96 -2.31
CA GLU A 284 -5.54 -20.33 -1.24
C GLU A 284 -5.76 -21.30 -0.08
N PHE A 285 -5.70 -20.76 1.14
CA PHE A 285 -5.90 -21.50 2.40
C PHE A 285 -7.07 -20.85 3.12
N THR A 286 -8.20 -21.56 3.21
CA THR A 286 -9.40 -21.06 3.86
C THR A 286 -9.23 -21.04 5.37
N VAL A 287 -9.43 -19.88 5.97
CA VAL A 287 -9.36 -19.69 7.43
C VAL A 287 -10.74 -19.98 8.02
N PRO A 288 -10.86 -20.88 9.02
CA PRO A 288 -12.15 -21.18 9.63
C PRO A 288 -12.85 -19.98 10.26
N GLU A 289 -14.18 -19.98 10.15
CA GLU A 289 -15.04 -19.00 10.77
C GLU A 289 -15.19 -19.29 12.28
N HIS A 290 -14.99 -18.28 13.11
CA HIS A 290 -15.11 -18.35 14.57
C HIS A 290 -16.35 -17.64 15.12
N LYS A 291 -16.89 -16.68 14.39
CA LYS A 291 -18.02 -15.85 14.78
C LYS A 291 -19.06 -15.85 13.65
N PRO A 292 -19.95 -16.88 13.59
CA PRO A 292 -20.91 -17.03 12.52
C PRO A 292 -21.80 -15.80 12.32
N GLY A 293 -21.99 -15.43 11.04
CA GLY A 293 -22.79 -14.27 10.65
C GLY A 293 -22.09 -12.91 10.81
N PHE A 294 -20.79 -12.91 11.14
CA PHE A 294 -19.95 -11.73 11.10
C PHE A 294 -19.05 -11.73 9.87
N PRO A 295 -18.64 -10.55 9.37
CA PRO A 295 -17.75 -10.47 8.24
C PRO A 295 -16.46 -11.26 8.43
N THR A 296 -16.04 -11.94 7.39
CA THR A 296 -14.73 -12.59 7.29
C THR A 296 -13.75 -11.68 6.56
N GLY A 297 -12.50 -12.07 6.47
CA GLY A 297 -11.47 -11.28 5.84
C GLY A 297 -10.43 -10.74 6.83
N PHE A 298 -9.24 -10.43 6.31
CA PHE A 298 -8.07 -10.11 7.10
C PHE A 298 -7.48 -8.78 6.68
N LEU A 299 -7.00 -8.02 7.66
CA LEU A 299 -6.29 -6.80 7.34
C LEU A 299 -4.78 -7.02 7.34
N ALA A 300 -4.17 -7.23 8.49
CA ALA A 300 -2.73 -7.40 8.60
C ALA A 300 -2.27 -8.81 8.25
N LEU A 301 -1.12 -8.87 7.60
CA LEU A 301 -0.31 -10.07 7.42
C LEU A 301 1.12 -9.75 7.84
N ARG A 302 1.64 -10.43 8.85
CA ARG A 302 3.01 -10.29 9.36
C ARG A 302 3.65 -11.64 9.58
N ALA A 303 4.98 -11.71 9.49
CA ALA A 303 5.73 -12.92 9.80
C ALA A 303 6.40 -12.81 11.17
N ASP A 304 6.49 -13.93 11.89
CA ASP A 304 7.39 -14.09 13.03
C ASP A 304 8.81 -14.47 12.56
N GLN A 305 9.74 -14.61 13.49
CA GLN A 305 11.14 -14.95 13.15
C GLN A 305 11.30 -16.38 12.58
N GLU A 306 10.42 -17.30 12.93
CA GLU A 306 10.40 -18.65 12.37
C GLU A 306 9.76 -18.70 10.97
N GLY A 307 9.24 -17.56 10.50
CA GLY A 307 8.59 -17.39 9.21
C GLY A 307 7.13 -17.87 9.18
N ASN A 308 6.49 -18.11 10.33
CA ASN A 308 5.04 -18.33 10.37
C ASN A 308 4.31 -17.02 10.10
N LEU A 309 3.11 -17.14 9.53
CA LEU A 309 2.31 -15.97 9.16
C LEU A 309 1.24 -15.69 10.21
N TRP A 310 1.07 -14.43 10.55
CA TRP A 310 0.12 -13.96 11.53
C TRP A 310 -0.88 -13.00 10.91
N LEU A 311 -2.16 -13.19 11.23
CA LEU A 311 -3.30 -12.47 10.67
C LEU A 311 -4.18 -11.91 11.78
N GLY A 312 -4.63 -10.68 11.59
CA GLY A 312 -5.76 -10.13 12.35
C GLY A 312 -7.07 -10.51 11.67
N ASN A 313 -7.80 -11.42 12.29
CA ASN A 313 -9.09 -11.88 11.76
C ASN A 313 -10.21 -10.96 12.23
N MET A 314 -10.25 -9.78 11.66
CA MET A 314 -10.98 -8.56 12.02
C MET A 314 -12.24 -8.80 12.87
N TYR A 315 -13.41 -8.91 12.22
CA TYR A 315 -14.71 -9.03 12.88
C TYR A 315 -14.97 -10.41 13.51
N GLN A 316 -14.16 -11.39 13.16
CA GLN A 316 -14.12 -12.69 13.81
C GLN A 316 -13.46 -12.61 15.21
N ALA A 317 -12.86 -11.45 15.55
CA ALA A 317 -12.24 -11.13 16.83
C ALA A 317 -11.23 -12.20 17.30
N THR A 318 -10.34 -12.63 16.40
CA THR A 318 -9.44 -13.75 16.61
C THR A 318 -8.04 -13.41 16.11
N LEU A 319 -7.01 -13.78 16.88
CA LEU A 319 -5.63 -13.82 16.40
C LEU A 319 -5.41 -15.15 15.71
N VAL A 320 -4.79 -15.13 14.54
CA VAL A 320 -4.57 -16.35 13.73
C VAL A 320 -3.10 -16.46 13.37
N LYS A 321 -2.53 -17.66 13.57
CA LYS A 321 -1.19 -18.05 13.11
C LYS A 321 -1.33 -19.15 12.06
N PHE A 322 -0.61 -19.03 10.97
CA PHE A 322 -0.47 -20.05 9.94
C PHE A 322 0.97 -20.56 9.94
N ASP A 323 1.13 -21.83 10.25
CA ASP A 323 2.41 -22.54 10.14
C ASP A 323 2.64 -22.92 8.68
N ARG A 324 3.63 -22.25 8.03
CA ARG A 324 3.93 -22.47 6.61
C ARG A 324 4.48 -23.87 6.29
N LYS A 325 5.08 -24.57 7.26
CA LYS A 325 5.66 -25.90 7.04
C LYS A 325 4.59 -26.99 7.05
N THR A 326 3.63 -26.86 7.96
CA THR A 326 2.55 -27.84 8.12
C THR A 326 1.27 -27.45 7.39
N GLU A 327 1.21 -26.19 6.89
CA GLU A 327 0.03 -25.55 6.29
C GLU A 327 -1.21 -25.62 7.21
N LYS A 328 -0.99 -25.45 8.53
CA LYS A 328 -2.05 -25.49 9.54
C LYS A 328 -2.23 -24.15 10.22
N PHE A 329 -3.49 -23.86 10.55
CA PHE A 329 -3.87 -22.70 11.34
C PHE A 329 -3.93 -23.01 12.83
N GLN A 330 -3.55 -22.03 13.65
CA GLN A 330 -3.79 -21.94 15.09
C GLN A 330 -4.58 -20.67 15.37
N TYR A 331 -5.45 -20.70 16.39
CA TYR A 331 -6.39 -19.62 16.67
C TYR A 331 -6.44 -19.29 18.14
N TRP A 332 -6.57 -17.98 18.41
CA TRP A 332 -6.82 -17.46 19.76
C TRP A 332 -7.93 -16.42 19.67
N PRO A 333 -9.21 -16.83 19.90
CA PRO A 333 -10.32 -15.87 20.00
C PRO A 333 -10.12 -14.97 21.21
N LEU A 334 -10.56 -13.72 21.09
CA LEU A 334 -10.58 -12.81 22.24
C LEU A 334 -11.43 -13.38 23.37
N PRO A 335 -11.08 -13.09 24.64
CA PRO A 335 -11.94 -13.43 25.77
C PRO A 335 -13.37 -12.91 25.59
N LYS A 336 -14.34 -13.59 26.19
CA LYS A 336 -15.78 -13.31 25.99
C LYS A 336 -16.14 -11.84 26.22
N GLU A 337 -15.54 -11.23 27.23
CA GLU A 337 -15.79 -9.84 27.63
C GLU A 337 -15.31 -8.83 26.56
N GLN A 338 -14.31 -9.19 25.76
CA GLN A 338 -13.76 -8.37 24.67
C GLN A 338 -14.26 -8.79 23.29
N ASN A 339 -14.89 -9.97 23.17
CA ASN A 339 -15.47 -10.46 21.91
C ASN A 339 -16.89 -9.91 21.68
N ILE A 340 -17.05 -8.61 21.89
CA ILE A 340 -18.29 -7.88 21.62
C ILE A 340 -18.51 -7.71 20.11
N ASP A 341 -19.72 -7.31 19.73
CA ASP A 341 -20.06 -7.11 18.31
C ASP A 341 -19.20 -6.05 17.61
N ALA A 342 -18.73 -5.05 18.34
CA ALA A 342 -17.84 -4.02 17.82
C ALA A 342 -16.37 -4.46 17.75
N ALA A 343 -15.99 -5.60 18.30
CA ALA A 343 -14.61 -6.06 18.30
C ALA A 343 -14.06 -6.21 16.87
N GLN A 344 -12.86 -5.68 16.65
CA GLN A 344 -12.23 -5.66 15.35
C GLN A 344 -10.71 -5.79 15.50
N VAL A 345 -10.20 -7.02 15.47
CA VAL A 345 -8.75 -7.31 15.53
C VAL A 345 -8.14 -7.11 14.15
N ASN A 346 -7.53 -5.97 13.91
CA ASN A 346 -6.95 -5.67 12.60
C ASN A 346 -5.47 -6.00 12.51
N MET A 347 -4.71 -5.70 13.56
CA MET A 347 -3.25 -5.87 13.58
C MET A 347 -2.85 -6.92 14.59
N VAL A 348 -1.96 -7.81 14.16
CA VAL A 348 -1.25 -8.77 15.02
C VAL A 348 0.24 -8.61 14.76
N SER A 349 1.04 -8.43 15.80
CA SER A 349 2.45 -8.04 15.72
C SER A 349 3.34 -9.06 16.44
N PRO A 350 3.81 -10.08 15.71
CA PRO A 350 4.64 -11.15 16.26
C PRO A 350 6.16 -10.86 16.19
N GLN A 351 6.59 -9.74 15.62
CA GLN A 351 7.98 -9.51 15.21
C GLN A 351 8.98 -9.65 16.34
N SER A 352 8.61 -9.25 17.57
CA SER A 352 9.46 -9.38 18.77
C SER A 352 9.01 -10.48 19.73
N SER A 353 8.11 -11.38 19.30
CA SER A 353 7.58 -12.47 20.14
C SER A 353 8.64 -13.47 20.60
N HIS A 354 9.74 -13.59 19.90
CA HIS A 354 10.89 -14.43 20.27
C HIS A 354 11.59 -13.97 21.56
N VAL A 355 11.36 -12.72 21.99
CA VAL A 355 12.00 -12.13 23.19
C VAL A 355 11.40 -12.69 24.48
N ASP A 356 10.08 -12.81 24.53
CA ASP A 356 9.35 -13.16 25.76
C ASP A 356 8.15 -14.11 25.53
N GLY A 357 8.00 -14.66 24.33
CA GLY A 357 6.89 -15.56 23.98
C GLY A 357 5.53 -14.86 23.87
N LYS A 358 5.49 -13.52 23.66
CA LYS A 358 4.24 -12.76 23.63
C LYS A 358 4.02 -12.07 22.31
N VAL A 359 2.76 -12.07 21.84
CA VAL A 359 2.34 -11.45 20.58
C VAL A 359 1.34 -10.33 20.88
N TRP A 360 1.60 -9.15 20.32
CA TRP A 360 0.73 -8.00 20.45
C TRP A 360 -0.34 -7.96 19.37
N ALA A 361 -1.52 -7.47 19.75
CA ALA A 361 -2.61 -7.20 18.81
C ALA A 361 -3.40 -5.96 19.25
N GLN A 362 -4.09 -5.32 18.31
CA GLN A 362 -4.96 -4.21 18.61
C GLN A 362 -6.43 -4.55 18.29
N ASN A 363 -7.32 -3.81 18.92
CA ASN A 363 -8.75 -3.86 18.66
C ASN A 363 -9.26 -2.48 18.27
N ASN A 364 -9.62 -2.32 17.01
CA ASN A 364 -10.10 -1.04 16.49
C ASN A 364 -11.53 -0.71 16.98
N GLY A 365 -12.30 -1.72 17.38
CA GLY A 365 -13.69 -1.55 17.78
C GLY A 365 -13.90 -0.78 19.08
N PHE A 366 -12.91 -0.82 20.01
CA PHE A 366 -12.97 -0.11 21.28
C PHE A 366 -11.63 0.48 21.76
N ALA A 367 -10.70 0.73 20.82
CA ALA A 367 -9.35 1.25 21.12
C ALA A 367 -8.59 0.41 22.16
N GLY A 368 -8.65 -0.92 22.02
CA GLY A 368 -8.01 -1.88 22.91
C GLY A 368 -6.66 -2.37 22.40
N ILE A 369 -5.79 -2.78 23.33
CA ILE A 369 -4.53 -3.47 23.07
C ILE A 369 -4.58 -4.84 23.72
N HIS A 370 -4.19 -5.87 23.00
CA HIS A 370 -4.17 -7.24 23.47
C HIS A 370 -2.74 -7.79 23.43
N ARG A 371 -2.43 -8.71 24.35
CA ARG A 371 -1.17 -9.45 24.38
C ARG A 371 -1.44 -10.93 24.60
N LEU A 372 -1.13 -11.75 23.61
CA LEU A 372 -1.23 -13.21 23.69
C LEU A 372 0.07 -13.77 24.27
N ASP A 373 -0.03 -14.60 25.30
CA ASP A 373 1.05 -15.43 25.81
C ASP A 373 1.01 -16.79 25.07
N LEU A 374 2.05 -17.07 24.31
CA LEU A 374 2.10 -18.27 23.44
C LEU A 374 2.18 -19.59 24.23
N ALA A 375 2.74 -19.55 25.44
CA ALA A 375 2.90 -20.75 26.25
C ALA A 375 1.58 -21.17 26.91
N SER A 376 0.81 -20.21 27.40
CA SER A 376 -0.46 -20.47 28.08
C SER A 376 -1.71 -20.32 27.21
N GLY A 377 -1.59 -19.64 26.07
CA GLY A 377 -2.72 -19.24 25.23
C GLY A 377 -3.59 -18.12 25.84
N LYS A 378 -3.17 -17.54 26.98
CA LYS A 378 -3.93 -16.48 27.65
C LYS A 378 -3.75 -15.15 26.93
N ILE A 379 -4.84 -14.40 26.80
CA ILE A 379 -4.85 -13.03 26.26
C ILE A 379 -5.09 -12.04 27.39
N GLU A 380 -4.18 -11.09 27.54
CA GLU A 380 -4.33 -9.91 28.40
C GLU A 380 -4.86 -8.75 27.57
N THR A 381 -5.67 -7.87 28.18
CA THR A 381 -6.31 -6.74 27.49
C THR A 381 -6.17 -5.46 28.29
N TRP A 382 -5.81 -4.37 27.61
CA TRP A 382 -5.78 -3.01 28.12
C TRP A 382 -6.76 -2.16 27.29
N GLU A 383 -7.56 -1.36 27.99
CA GLU A 383 -8.46 -0.36 27.41
C GLU A 383 -8.01 1.04 27.88
N PRO A 384 -6.87 1.55 27.39
CA PRO A 384 -6.22 2.73 27.96
C PRO A 384 -7.06 4.00 27.86
N PHE A 385 -8.04 4.03 26.96
CA PHE A 385 -8.91 5.18 26.72
C PHE A 385 -10.36 4.96 27.17
N LYS A 386 -10.60 3.96 28.00
CA LYS A 386 -11.94 3.70 28.54
C LYS A 386 -12.44 4.90 29.35
N GLY A 387 -13.56 5.49 28.95
CA GLY A 387 -14.11 6.68 29.59
C GLY A 387 -13.46 8.01 29.17
N ALA A 388 -12.53 8.02 28.22
CA ALA A 388 -11.99 9.24 27.66
C ALA A 388 -13.09 10.06 26.97
N LYS A 389 -13.04 11.40 27.11
CA LYS A 389 -14.01 12.32 26.47
C LYS A 389 -13.80 12.38 24.94
N GLU A 390 -12.56 12.30 24.50
CA GLU A 390 -12.20 12.32 23.09
C GLU A 390 -12.13 10.91 22.52
N PRO A 391 -12.62 10.68 21.29
CA PRO A 391 -12.57 9.36 20.69
C PRO A 391 -11.15 9.04 20.24
N HIS A 392 -10.56 7.99 20.76
CA HIS A 392 -9.30 7.40 20.32
C HIS A 392 -9.52 6.27 19.32
N ASN A 393 -8.52 6.01 18.49
CA ASN A 393 -8.51 4.88 17.57
C ASN A 393 -7.09 4.32 17.47
N ILE A 394 -6.82 3.25 18.20
CA ILE A 394 -5.55 2.52 18.08
C ILE A 394 -5.57 1.76 16.76
N TYR A 395 -4.74 2.21 15.80
CA TYR A 395 -4.74 1.65 14.47
C TYR A 395 -3.68 0.56 14.27
N ASP A 396 -2.46 0.78 14.74
CA ASP A 396 -1.37 -0.21 14.69
C ASP A 396 -0.73 -0.36 16.06
N VAL A 397 -0.18 -1.55 16.32
CA VAL A 397 0.66 -1.87 17.48
C VAL A 397 2.00 -2.37 16.97
N ILE A 398 3.08 -1.74 17.42
CA ILE A 398 4.42 -1.95 16.89
C ILE A 398 5.37 -2.20 18.08
N PRO A 399 5.87 -3.43 18.26
CA PRO A 399 6.83 -3.73 19.31
C PRO A 399 8.23 -3.22 18.97
N ASP A 400 8.98 -2.79 19.99
CA ASP A 400 10.42 -2.53 19.89
C ASP A 400 11.24 -3.84 20.00
N SER A 401 12.57 -3.73 19.98
CA SER A 401 13.48 -4.87 20.10
C SER A 401 13.38 -5.64 21.42
N LYS A 402 12.74 -5.07 22.44
CA LYS A 402 12.51 -5.67 23.76
C LYS A 402 11.06 -6.11 23.97
N ASN A 403 10.28 -6.10 22.92
CA ASN A 403 8.84 -6.37 22.91
C ASN A 403 8.00 -5.40 23.77
N ASN A 404 8.47 -4.15 24.00
CA ASN A 404 7.61 -3.08 24.51
C ASN A 404 6.76 -2.56 23.36
N VAL A 405 5.49 -2.24 23.64
CA VAL A 405 4.55 -1.87 22.58
C VAL A 405 4.38 -0.36 22.46
N PHE A 406 4.51 0.09 21.21
CA PHE A 406 4.07 1.40 20.75
C PHE A 406 2.82 1.24 19.91
N PHE A 407 2.02 2.29 19.81
CA PHE A 407 0.82 2.29 18.97
C PHE A 407 0.59 3.64 18.30
N THR A 408 -0.13 3.61 17.19
CA THR A 408 -0.57 4.83 16.49
C THR A 408 -2.02 5.14 16.83
N ASP A 409 -2.32 6.40 17.17
CA ASP A 409 -3.68 6.88 17.35
C ASP A 409 -4.15 7.59 16.08
N PHE A 410 -4.85 6.86 15.25
CA PHE A 410 -5.32 7.33 13.93
C PHE A 410 -6.42 8.41 14.01
N ARG A 411 -7.15 8.46 15.10
CA ARG A 411 -8.23 9.45 15.28
C ARG A 411 -7.65 10.82 15.65
N LEU A 412 -6.69 10.79 16.53
CA LEU A 412 -5.93 11.95 16.99
C LEU A 412 -4.53 11.94 16.36
N ARG A 413 -3.62 12.80 16.80
CA ARG A 413 -2.27 12.92 16.23
C ARG A 413 -1.19 12.46 17.22
N HIS A 414 -1.29 11.19 17.70
CA HIS A 414 -0.38 10.72 18.71
C HIS A 414 0.27 9.39 18.35
N ILE A 415 1.48 9.22 18.85
CA ILE A 415 2.09 7.91 19.11
C ILE A 415 1.93 7.64 20.59
N GLY A 416 1.54 6.43 20.97
CA GLY A 416 1.44 6.01 22.35
C GLY A 416 2.43 4.90 22.69
N ARG A 417 2.84 4.83 23.96
CA ARG A 417 3.58 3.70 24.53
C ARG A 417 2.80 3.17 25.72
N LEU A 418 2.49 1.88 25.72
CA LEU A 418 1.84 1.19 26.84
C LEU A 418 2.89 0.53 27.73
N ASP A 419 2.84 0.79 29.03
CA ASP A 419 3.52 -0.03 30.02
C ASP A 419 2.62 -1.23 30.38
N ALA A 420 3.03 -2.42 29.96
CA ALA A 420 2.25 -3.63 30.18
C ALA A 420 2.18 -4.10 31.64
N LYS A 421 3.00 -3.55 32.54
CA LYS A 421 3.01 -3.90 33.96
C LYS A 421 2.03 -3.07 34.76
N THR A 422 1.98 -1.76 34.45
CA THR A 422 1.13 -0.81 35.18
C THR A 422 -0.20 -0.52 34.45
N GLY A 423 -0.23 -0.72 33.12
CA GLY A 423 -1.32 -0.31 32.25
C GLY A 423 -1.27 1.19 31.87
N ASP A 424 -0.25 1.92 32.32
CA ASP A 424 -0.11 3.34 32.02
C ASP A 424 0.26 3.57 30.56
N VAL A 425 -0.24 4.68 30.01
CA VAL A 425 0.05 5.10 28.64
C VAL A 425 0.71 6.46 28.64
N LYS A 426 1.86 6.54 27.96
CA LYS A 426 2.50 7.82 27.62
C LYS A 426 2.18 8.17 26.17
N MET A 427 1.65 9.38 25.92
CA MET A 427 1.29 9.89 24.61
C MET A 427 2.31 10.92 24.13
N PHE A 428 2.66 10.85 22.85
CA PHE A 428 3.58 11.74 22.17
C PHE A 428 2.86 12.39 21.00
N GLU A 429 2.73 13.71 21.04
CA GLU A 429 2.00 14.47 20.04
C GLU A 429 2.84 14.63 18.77
N VAL A 430 2.31 14.18 17.63
CA VAL A 430 2.96 14.33 16.32
C VAL A 430 2.89 15.80 15.89
N PRO A 431 4.00 16.42 15.42
CA PRO A 431 4.05 17.85 15.13
C PRO A 431 3.03 18.33 14.08
N THR A 432 2.81 17.54 13.03
CA THR A 432 1.86 17.90 11.97
C THR A 432 0.42 17.80 12.45
N ALA A 433 -0.30 18.93 12.43
CA ALA A 433 -1.71 18.98 12.76
C ALA A 433 -2.56 18.08 11.83
N GLY A 434 -3.48 17.32 12.41
CA GLY A 434 -4.37 16.44 11.65
C GLY A 434 -3.66 15.27 10.95
N SER A 435 -2.47 14.88 11.39
CA SER A 435 -1.60 13.90 10.73
C SER A 435 -2.23 12.52 10.55
N ALA A 436 -3.03 12.04 11.51
CA ALA A 436 -3.61 10.70 11.52
C ALA A 436 -2.53 9.60 11.31
N PRO A 437 -1.66 9.35 12.31
CA PRO A 437 -0.66 8.30 12.25
C PRO A 437 -1.32 6.94 11.99
N ARG A 438 -0.83 6.19 10.99
CA ARG A 438 -1.53 4.97 10.57
C ARG A 438 -0.69 3.72 10.83
N ARG A 439 0.04 3.22 9.87
CA ARG A 439 0.86 2.01 10.03
C ARG A 439 2.34 2.35 9.97
N GLY A 440 3.12 1.48 10.56
CA GLY A 440 4.55 1.69 10.60
C GLY A 440 5.36 0.45 10.92
N GLN A 441 6.65 0.69 11.11
CA GLN A 441 7.67 -0.30 11.40
C GLN A 441 8.67 0.25 12.41
N MET A 442 9.12 -0.61 13.33
CA MET A 442 10.29 -0.32 14.16
C MET A 442 11.56 -0.70 13.39
N ASP A 443 12.57 0.17 13.38
CA ASP A 443 13.86 -0.15 12.79
C ASP A 443 14.81 -0.80 13.83
N ALA A 444 15.99 -1.20 13.36
CA ALA A 444 17.00 -1.86 14.21
C ALA A 444 17.58 -0.97 15.33
N GLN A 445 17.32 0.34 15.29
CA GLN A 445 17.71 1.30 16.32
C GLN A 445 16.56 1.63 17.29
N ASP A 446 15.44 0.93 17.19
CA ASP A 446 14.19 1.20 17.91
C ASP A 446 13.59 2.59 17.59
N ARG A 447 13.71 3.04 16.33
CA ARG A 447 13.00 4.22 15.85
C ARG A 447 11.72 3.77 15.12
N LEU A 448 10.61 4.36 15.48
CA LEU A 448 9.32 4.06 14.87
C LEU A 448 9.12 4.91 13.61
N TRP A 449 9.10 4.28 12.45
CA TRP A 449 8.75 4.88 11.16
C TRP A 449 7.27 4.66 10.88
N PHE A 450 6.54 5.71 10.51
CA PHE A 450 5.10 5.62 10.31
C PHE A 450 4.58 6.57 9.25
N ALA A 451 3.44 6.23 8.68
CA ALA A 451 2.72 7.06 7.71
C ALA A 451 1.78 8.03 8.42
N GLN A 452 1.76 9.28 7.95
CA GLN A 452 0.76 10.28 8.34
C GLN A 452 -0.30 10.38 7.24
N TYR A 453 -1.34 9.60 7.39
CA TYR A 453 -2.38 9.37 6.37
C TYR A 453 -3.05 10.66 5.86
N ARG A 454 -3.38 11.59 6.75
CA ARG A 454 -3.97 12.88 6.39
C ARG A 454 -2.93 14.00 6.26
N GLY A 455 -1.72 13.74 6.71
CA GLY A 455 -0.62 14.70 6.71
C GLY A 455 0.22 14.69 5.43
N ASP A 456 0.03 13.70 4.54
CA ASP A 456 0.88 13.47 3.36
C ASP A 456 2.37 13.46 3.72
N ARG A 457 2.75 12.67 4.76
CA ARG A 457 4.13 12.57 5.25
C ARG A 457 4.54 11.15 5.57
N ILE A 458 5.84 10.92 5.45
CA ILE A 458 6.56 9.87 6.16
C ILE A 458 7.12 10.52 7.42
N ALA A 459 7.04 9.83 8.56
CA ALA A 459 7.58 10.32 9.82
C ALA A 459 8.39 9.24 10.54
N MET A 460 9.33 9.70 11.36
CA MET A 460 10.12 8.89 12.27
C MET A 460 10.00 9.47 13.68
N PHE A 461 9.77 8.59 14.64
CA PHE A 461 9.81 8.88 16.07
C PHE A 461 10.97 8.10 16.73
N ASP A 462 11.91 8.80 17.29
CA ASP A 462 13.01 8.19 18.05
C ASP A 462 12.53 7.88 19.47
N THR A 463 12.44 6.59 19.81
CA THR A 463 11.89 6.16 21.09
C THR A 463 12.78 6.48 22.29
N LYS A 464 14.07 6.82 22.07
CA LYS A 464 15.04 7.15 23.10
C LYS A 464 15.06 8.64 23.42
N THR A 465 15.05 9.47 22.38
CA THR A 465 15.07 10.94 22.51
C THR A 465 13.69 11.56 22.52
N GLU A 466 12.66 10.76 22.18
CA GLU A 466 11.26 11.18 22.03
C GLU A 466 11.07 12.29 20.99
N ALA A 467 11.98 12.39 20.02
CA ALA A 467 11.97 13.39 18.97
C ALA A 467 11.34 12.86 17.69
N PHE A 468 10.66 13.77 16.95
CA PHE A 468 10.08 13.48 15.65
C PHE A 468 10.92 14.08 14.53
N LYS A 469 10.94 13.36 13.38
CA LYS A 469 11.40 13.89 12.10
C LYS A 469 10.34 13.55 11.04
N GLU A 470 10.01 14.53 10.19
CA GLU A 470 8.93 14.40 9.22
C GLU A 470 9.41 14.83 7.83
N TRP A 471 8.96 14.11 6.80
CA TRP A 471 9.22 14.43 5.40
C TRP A 471 7.89 14.48 4.65
N ARG A 472 7.64 15.59 3.99
CA ARG A 472 6.47 15.73 3.15
C ARG A 472 6.65 14.92 1.87
N ILE A 473 5.60 14.22 1.47
CA ILE A 473 5.53 13.54 0.18
C ILE A 473 4.53 14.24 -0.74
N MET A 474 4.73 14.07 -2.02
CA MET A 474 3.84 14.59 -3.04
C MET A 474 3.19 13.42 -3.80
N PRO A 475 2.09 13.64 -4.52
CA PRO A 475 1.28 14.87 -4.53
C PRO A 475 0.46 15.04 -3.24
N ARG A 476 -0.19 16.21 -3.08
CA ARG A 476 -1.20 16.38 -2.02
C ARG A 476 -2.30 15.31 -2.19
N TRP A 477 -2.88 14.85 -1.09
CA TRP A 477 -3.82 13.74 -1.03
C TRP A 477 -3.22 12.38 -1.42
N SER A 478 -1.92 12.21 -1.25
CA SER A 478 -1.30 10.88 -1.38
C SER A 478 -1.89 9.88 -0.43
N ALA A 479 -2.21 10.30 0.79
CA ALA A 479 -2.70 9.46 1.87
C ALA A 479 -1.83 8.21 2.06
N PRO A 480 -0.56 8.37 2.49
CA PRO A 480 0.34 7.25 2.73
C PRO A 480 -0.23 6.31 3.79
N TYR A 481 -0.13 5.00 3.56
CA TYR A 481 -0.79 4.02 4.41
C TYR A 481 0.14 3.38 5.43
N ASP A 482 1.33 2.99 5.01
CA ASP A 482 2.36 2.28 5.76
C ASP A 482 3.74 2.84 5.42
N VAL A 483 4.73 2.61 6.24
CA VAL A 483 6.14 2.91 5.94
C VAL A 483 7.00 1.69 6.21
N GLN A 484 7.85 1.35 5.23
CA GLN A 484 8.85 0.29 5.34
C GLN A 484 10.23 0.85 5.01
N LEU A 485 11.26 0.37 5.70
CA LEU A 485 12.65 0.70 5.39
C LEU A 485 13.31 -0.39 4.55
N ASP A 486 14.13 0.02 3.59
CA ASP A 486 15.01 -0.89 2.91
C ASP A 486 16.40 -0.98 3.58
N LYS A 487 17.22 -1.93 3.11
CA LYS A 487 18.59 -2.14 3.61
C LYS A 487 19.53 -0.96 3.37
N ASN A 488 19.15 0.01 2.53
CA ASN A 488 19.90 1.23 2.24
C ASN A 488 19.46 2.42 3.10
N GLU A 489 18.58 2.18 4.09
CA GLU A 489 17.96 3.21 4.95
C GLU A 489 17.07 4.20 4.17
N GLU A 490 16.51 3.79 3.02
CA GLU A 490 15.48 4.54 2.33
C GLU A 490 14.10 4.11 2.80
N ALA A 491 13.20 5.09 2.96
CA ALA A 491 11.84 4.83 3.42
C ALA A 491 10.86 4.74 2.24
N TRP A 492 9.99 3.74 2.28
CA TRP A 492 9.03 3.46 1.23
C TRP A 492 7.61 3.48 1.74
N THR A 493 6.71 4.06 0.96
CA THR A 493 5.28 4.08 1.27
C THR A 493 4.44 3.98 0.00
N GLY A 494 3.27 3.35 0.13
CA GLY A 494 2.26 3.34 -0.92
C GLY A 494 1.20 4.40 -0.69
N SER A 495 0.77 5.05 -1.75
CA SER A 495 -0.32 6.00 -1.72
C SER A 495 -1.66 5.30 -1.92
N MET A 496 -2.61 5.54 -1.03
CA MET A 496 -3.97 5.00 -1.17
C MET A 496 -4.79 5.71 -2.25
N LEU A 497 -4.40 6.94 -2.66
CA LEU A 497 -5.21 7.76 -3.56
C LEU A 497 -4.53 8.17 -4.86
N SER A 498 -3.19 8.19 -4.95
CA SER A 498 -2.49 8.71 -6.13
C SER A 498 -1.94 7.64 -7.06
N ASP A 499 -2.21 6.35 -6.81
CA ASP A 499 -1.67 5.22 -7.57
C ASP A 499 -0.13 5.21 -7.64
N GLN A 500 0.53 5.65 -6.58
CA GLN A 500 1.99 5.81 -6.56
C GLN A 500 2.62 5.10 -5.38
N VAL A 501 3.84 4.62 -5.58
CA VAL A 501 4.77 4.24 -4.52
C VAL A 501 5.85 5.30 -4.43
N THR A 502 6.09 5.81 -3.22
CA THR A 502 7.11 6.81 -2.95
C THR A 502 8.31 6.18 -2.25
N ARG A 503 9.50 6.41 -2.80
CA ARG A 503 10.81 6.14 -2.23
C ARG A 503 11.40 7.45 -1.71
N LEU A 504 11.78 7.48 -0.44
CA LEU A 504 12.37 8.63 0.22
C LEU A 504 13.81 8.32 0.63
N ASN A 505 14.76 9.09 0.16
CA ASN A 505 16.09 9.11 0.74
C ASN A 505 16.04 9.87 2.08
N THR A 506 16.21 9.16 3.19
CA THR A 506 16.03 9.72 4.54
C THR A 506 17.11 10.73 4.94
N LYS A 507 18.25 10.75 4.23
CA LYS A 507 19.39 11.65 4.46
C LYS A 507 19.23 12.96 3.69
N SER A 508 18.97 12.88 2.37
CA SER A 508 18.80 14.06 1.51
C SER A 508 17.39 14.66 1.54
N GLY A 509 16.37 13.84 1.87
CA GLY A 509 14.96 14.22 1.74
C GLY A 509 14.43 14.14 0.31
N GLU A 510 15.23 13.69 -0.66
CA GLU A 510 14.80 13.50 -2.03
C GLU A 510 13.79 12.35 -2.13
N THR A 511 12.76 12.52 -2.96
CA THR A 511 11.75 11.51 -3.23
C THR A 511 11.71 11.09 -4.68
N VAL A 512 11.46 9.82 -4.93
CA VAL A 512 11.11 9.27 -6.25
C VAL A 512 9.72 8.68 -6.16
N GLN A 513 8.85 9.00 -7.12
CA GLN A 513 7.45 8.57 -7.14
C GLN A 513 7.21 7.68 -8.36
N TYR A 514 6.97 6.41 -8.11
CA TYR A 514 6.71 5.41 -9.14
C TYR A 514 5.20 5.30 -9.37
N LEU A 515 4.71 5.73 -10.53
CA LEU A 515 3.30 5.56 -10.93
C LEU A 515 3.05 4.09 -11.26
N LEU A 516 2.01 3.50 -10.69
CA LEU A 516 1.64 2.11 -10.97
C LEU A 516 0.91 1.97 -12.31
N PRO A 517 0.98 0.79 -12.95
CA PRO A 517 0.47 0.59 -14.32
C PRO A 517 -1.04 0.78 -14.51
N ARG A 518 -1.82 0.65 -13.44
CA ARG A 518 -3.27 0.88 -13.44
C ARG A 518 -3.74 1.50 -12.13
N SER A 519 -4.98 1.94 -12.07
CA SER A 519 -5.59 2.44 -10.85
C SER A 519 -5.50 1.39 -9.74
N THR A 520 -5.15 1.84 -8.55
CA THR A 520 -4.89 0.98 -7.39
C THR A 520 -5.52 1.55 -6.13
N ASN A 521 -5.55 0.73 -5.10
CA ASN A 521 -5.80 1.17 -3.73
C ASN A 521 -4.77 0.48 -2.84
N ILE A 522 -3.59 1.07 -2.76
CA ILE A 522 -2.46 0.50 -2.02
C ILE A 522 -2.73 0.61 -0.53
N ARG A 523 -2.62 -0.52 0.19
CA ARG A 523 -2.73 -0.57 1.65
C ARG A 523 -1.37 -0.69 2.31
N ARG A 524 -0.55 -1.61 1.87
CA ARG A 524 0.79 -1.82 2.42
C ARG A 524 1.81 -1.98 1.30
N VAL A 525 3.03 -1.49 1.55
CA VAL A 525 4.21 -1.80 0.76
C VAL A 525 5.06 -2.81 1.53
N PHE A 526 5.47 -3.89 0.88
CA PHE A 526 6.47 -4.80 1.40
C PHE A 526 7.80 -4.56 0.68
N VAL A 527 8.87 -4.45 1.46
CA VAL A 527 10.24 -4.29 0.96
C VAL A 527 10.96 -5.63 1.04
N ASP A 528 11.33 -6.17 -0.12
CA ASP A 528 12.15 -7.37 -0.18
C ASP A 528 13.64 -6.98 -0.18
N ASN A 529 14.24 -7.02 0.99
CA ASN A 529 15.64 -6.71 1.22
C ASN A 529 16.60 -7.84 0.79
N SER A 530 16.11 -9.02 0.41
CA SER A 530 16.91 -10.15 -0.05
C SER A 530 17.45 -9.95 -1.47
N THR A 531 16.82 -9.08 -2.26
CA THR A 531 17.18 -8.80 -3.66
C THR A 531 18.16 -7.63 -3.79
N THR A 532 18.89 -7.59 -4.94
CA THR A 532 19.74 -6.47 -5.32
C THR A 532 19.54 -6.17 -6.81
N PRO A 533 18.97 -5.02 -7.18
CA PRO A 533 18.40 -3.98 -6.30
C PRO A 533 17.25 -4.50 -5.43
N VAL A 534 16.92 -3.73 -4.39
CA VAL A 534 15.77 -4.01 -3.51
C VAL A 534 14.48 -3.97 -4.33
N THR A 535 13.56 -4.88 -4.07
CA THR A 535 12.27 -4.91 -4.76
C THR A 535 11.11 -4.65 -3.82
N PHE A 536 9.99 -4.21 -4.38
CA PHE A 536 8.80 -3.81 -3.64
C PHE A 536 7.59 -4.57 -4.11
N TRP A 537 6.70 -4.84 -3.18
CA TRP A 537 5.48 -5.56 -3.46
C TRP A 537 4.30 -4.84 -2.86
N VAL A 538 3.26 -4.67 -3.65
CA VAL A 538 2.01 -4.04 -3.23
C VAL A 538 0.82 -4.85 -3.72
N GLY A 539 -0.24 -4.88 -2.91
CA GLY A 539 -1.55 -5.36 -3.32
C GLY A 539 -2.38 -4.22 -3.91
N SER A 540 -3.08 -4.48 -5.00
CA SER A 540 -4.12 -3.59 -5.51
C SER A 540 -5.46 -4.03 -4.94
N ASN A 541 -5.89 -3.38 -3.86
CA ASN A 541 -7.08 -3.79 -3.10
C ASN A 541 -8.37 -3.78 -3.95
N HIS A 542 -8.49 -2.84 -4.92
CA HIS A 542 -9.64 -2.74 -5.81
C HIS A 542 -9.41 -3.38 -7.19
N GLY A 543 -8.21 -3.86 -7.47
CA GLY A 543 -7.84 -4.38 -8.77
C GLY A 543 -7.53 -5.88 -8.79
N ALA A 544 -7.75 -6.60 -7.70
CA ALA A 544 -7.48 -8.03 -7.54
C ALA A 544 -6.14 -8.44 -8.16
N SER A 545 -5.07 -7.71 -7.83
CA SER A 545 -3.72 -8.00 -8.33
C SER A 545 -2.63 -7.72 -7.32
N ILE A 546 -1.49 -8.35 -7.53
CA ILE A 546 -0.25 -8.07 -6.81
C ILE A 546 0.74 -7.48 -7.80
N ILE A 547 1.43 -6.42 -7.39
CA ILE A 547 2.40 -5.72 -8.24
C ILE A 547 3.76 -5.78 -7.56
N LYS A 548 4.76 -6.26 -8.31
CA LYS A 548 6.18 -6.18 -7.97
C LYS A 548 6.80 -4.98 -8.69
N LEU A 549 7.52 -4.13 -7.96
CA LEU A 549 8.34 -3.05 -8.51
C LEU A 549 9.80 -3.42 -8.41
N GLU A 550 10.55 -3.21 -9.49
CA GLU A 550 11.99 -3.47 -9.59
C GLU A 550 12.67 -2.18 -10.08
N PRO A 551 13.10 -1.28 -9.16
CA PRO A 551 13.90 -0.12 -9.54
C PRO A 551 15.17 -0.54 -10.29
N GLN A 552 15.56 0.28 -11.28
CA GLN A 552 16.71 0.02 -12.16
C GLN A 552 17.84 1.04 -11.95
N ASP A 553 17.89 1.65 -10.75
CA ASP A 553 18.87 2.69 -10.37
C ASP A 553 19.62 2.36 -9.06
#